data_77da62f5ae8b4b658489cf2a676de215
#
_entry.id   77da62f5ae8b4b658489cf2a676de215
#
_cell.length_a   1.000
_cell.length_b   1.000
_cell.length_c   1.000
_cell.angle_alpha   90.00
_cell.angle_beta   90.00
_cell.angle_gamma   90.00
#
_symmetry.space_group_name_H-M   'P 1'
#
loop_
_entity.id
_entity.type
_entity.pdbx_description
1 polymer ?
#
loop_
_entity_poly.entity_id
_entity_poly.type
_entity_poly.pdbx_seq_one_letter_code
_entity_poly.pdbx_strand_id
1 'polypeptide(L)'
;MLADDPFAVDEPRIGMEIELNLVDDAMDPAMANTAVLEAIADPDFQTELGRFNIEINVAPAPLAGDRMRTLETELRASLDHADARAKGTGSALAMIGMLPTLREEHFAARWLSENPRYDLLNRQIFAARGEDIELNVTGVPLPGSREAESLHRIVDTILPEAACTSVQLHLQVSPDEFPAHWNAAQALAGVQVALAANSPFLAGRALWHETRLPLFEQATDTRPQELKNQGVRPRVWFGERWITSIFDLFEENSRYFPALLPVVSDQDPMAELAAGRTPELTELKMHNGTVYRWNRPIYDTSGGEHHLRLENRVLPAGPSVIDVMADAAFYYGALRSLVDADRPVWSQMSFD
;
A
#
# COMPACT_ATOMS: atom_id res chain seq x y z
N MET A 1 25.03 -7.50 -7.54
CA MET A 1 24.58 -6.63 -6.42
C MET A 1 24.27 -7.45 -5.17
N LEU A 2 23.27 -8.33 -5.18
CA LEU A 2 22.92 -9.08 -3.95
C LEU A 2 24.08 -9.92 -3.37
N ALA A 3 24.99 -10.41 -4.21
CA ALA A 3 26.12 -11.25 -3.79
C ALA A 3 27.30 -10.48 -3.19
N ASP A 4 27.38 -9.17 -3.44
CA ASP A 4 28.53 -8.34 -3.05
C ASP A 4 28.26 -7.51 -1.77
N ASP A 5 27.11 -7.76 -1.13
CA ASP A 5 26.60 -7.13 0.09
C ASP A 5 26.69 -5.58 0.17
N PRO A 6 26.32 -4.84 -0.90
CA PRO A 6 26.26 -3.39 -0.82
C PRO A 6 25.02 -2.92 -0.02
N PHE A 7 24.22 -3.83 0.51
CA PHE A 7 22.96 -3.57 1.23
C PHE A 7 23.06 -3.92 2.73
N ALA A 8 24.27 -4.05 3.26
CA ALA A 8 24.48 -4.32 4.69
C ALA A 8 23.75 -3.27 5.56
N VAL A 9 23.08 -3.73 6.60
CA VAL A 9 22.29 -2.89 7.50
C VAL A 9 22.82 -3.08 8.92
N ASP A 10 23.60 -2.13 9.41
CA ASP A 10 24.11 -2.15 10.78
C ASP A 10 22.99 -1.88 11.79
N GLU A 11 22.07 -0.98 11.47
CA GLU A 11 20.94 -0.58 12.31
C GLU A 11 19.68 -0.47 11.45
N PRO A 12 18.69 -1.38 11.63
CA PRO A 12 17.46 -1.38 10.83
C PRO A 12 16.69 -0.06 10.95
N ARG A 13 16.32 0.51 9.82
CA ARG A 13 15.48 1.71 9.76
C ARG A 13 14.05 1.34 9.43
N ILE A 14 13.13 2.06 10.05
CA ILE A 14 11.70 1.98 9.76
C ILE A 14 11.23 3.29 9.15
N GLY A 15 10.25 3.20 8.27
CA GLY A 15 9.49 4.32 7.72
C GLY A 15 7.99 3.99 7.73
N MET A 16 7.17 4.96 7.42
CA MET A 16 5.73 4.79 7.40
C MET A 16 5.11 5.72 6.35
N GLU A 17 4.10 5.23 5.65
CA GLU A 17 3.21 6.04 4.81
C GLU A 17 1.80 5.92 5.40
N ILE A 18 1.06 7.03 5.47
CA ILE A 18 -0.33 7.03 5.95
C ILE A 18 -1.18 7.78 4.97
N GLU A 19 -2.15 7.09 4.40
CA GLU A 19 -3.15 7.67 3.54
C GLU A 19 -4.30 8.26 4.36
N LEU A 20 -4.75 9.43 3.97
CA LEU A 20 -5.75 10.23 4.69
C LEU A 20 -6.87 10.61 3.74
N ASN A 21 -8.10 10.60 4.24
CA ASN A 21 -9.25 11.14 3.52
C ASN A 21 -9.44 12.61 3.85
N LEU A 22 -9.89 13.39 2.87
CA LEU A 22 -10.33 14.76 3.03
C LEU A 22 -11.86 14.78 3.09
N VAL A 23 -12.40 15.45 4.10
CA VAL A 23 -13.85 15.59 4.29
C VAL A 23 -14.22 17.06 4.47
N ASP A 24 -15.44 17.41 4.07
CA ASP A 24 -16.05 18.73 4.35
C ASP A 24 -16.78 18.76 5.70
N ASP A 25 -17.44 19.85 6.01
CA ASP A 25 -18.20 20.05 7.27
C ASP A 25 -19.37 19.05 7.45
N ALA A 26 -19.84 18.43 6.35
CA ALA A 26 -20.87 17.40 6.38
C ALA A 26 -20.28 15.98 6.47
N MET A 27 -18.96 15.85 6.60
CA MET A 27 -18.21 14.59 6.50
C MET A 27 -18.33 13.90 5.13
N ASP A 28 -18.75 14.59 4.09
CA ASP A 28 -18.71 14.11 2.71
C ASP A 28 -17.28 14.28 2.14
N PRO A 29 -16.87 13.46 1.14
CA PRO A 29 -15.53 13.56 0.58
C PRO A 29 -15.27 14.92 -0.06
N ALA A 30 -14.22 15.62 0.37
CA ALA A 30 -13.79 16.91 -0.17
C ALA A 30 -12.78 16.71 -1.31
N MET A 31 -13.17 17.05 -2.54
CA MET A 31 -12.34 16.90 -3.75
C MET A 31 -11.29 18.02 -3.86
N ALA A 32 -10.42 18.16 -2.84
CA ALA A 32 -9.64 19.38 -2.59
C ALA A 32 -8.14 19.13 -2.34
N ASN A 33 -7.59 17.95 -2.66
CA ASN A 33 -6.21 17.60 -2.29
C ASN A 33 -5.17 18.62 -2.74
N THR A 34 -5.27 19.18 -3.96
CA THR A 34 -4.33 20.20 -4.44
C THR A 34 -4.34 21.45 -3.54
N ALA A 35 -5.52 22.00 -3.25
CA ALA A 35 -5.64 23.19 -2.40
C ALA A 35 -5.21 22.93 -0.95
N VAL A 36 -5.49 21.72 -0.44
CA VAL A 36 -5.08 21.30 0.90
C VAL A 36 -3.56 21.17 0.98
N LEU A 37 -2.92 20.51 0.00
CA LEU A 37 -1.46 20.35 -0.03
C LEU A 37 -0.73 21.70 -0.18
N GLU A 38 -1.25 22.60 -1.01
CA GLU A 38 -0.74 23.99 -1.09
C GLU A 38 -0.85 24.72 0.25
N ALA A 39 -1.93 24.50 1.00
CA ALA A 39 -2.12 25.11 2.31
C ALA A 39 -1.22 24.48 3.38
N ILE A 40 -1.03 23.16 3.38
CA ILE A 40 -0.11 22.46 4.29
C ILE A 40 1.33 22.93 4.05
N ALA A 41 1.75 23.03 2.78
CA ALA A 41 3.07 23.48 2.34
C ALA A 41 4.24 22.69 2.98
N ASP A 42 4.06 21.37 3.15
CA ASP A 42 5.02 20.44 3.71
C ASP A 42 5.29 19.33 2.68
N PRO A 43 6.56 19.12 2.23
CA PRO A 43 6.90 18.14 1.22
C PRO A 43 6.66 16.68 1.64
N ASP A 44 6.50 16.41 2.91
CA ASP A 44 6.16 15.07 3.42
C ASP A 44 4.72 14.68 3.07
N PHE A 45 3.87 15.64 2.69
CA PHE A 45 2.50 15.38 2.23
C PHE A 45 2.43 15.39 0.71
N GLN A 46 1.78 14.38 0.13
CA GLN A 46 1.68 14.17 -1.31
C GLN A 46 0.25 13.85 -1.76
N THR A 47 0.01 13.95 -3.07
CA THR A 47 -1.26 13.55 -3.67
C THR A 47 -1.39 12.04 -3.71
N GLU A 48 -2.59 11.54 -3.42
CA GLU A 48 -3.01 10.19 -3.69
C GLU A 48 -3.95 10.09 -4.90
N LEU A 49 -4.37 8.86 -5.28
CA LEU A 49 -5.13 8.57 -6.48
C LEU A 49 -6.41 9.38 -6.59
N GLY A 50 -7.16 9.54 -5.50
CA GLY A 50 -8.40 10.30 -5.45
C GLY A 50 -8.18 11.75 -5.03
N ARG A 51 -8.93 12.70 -5.61
CA ARG A 51 -8.88 14.13 -5.20
C ARG A 51 -9.35 14.37 -3.77
N PHE A 52 -9.91 13.36 -3.12
CA PHE A 52 -10.31 13.34 -1.71
C PHE A 52 -9.29 12.63 -0.82
N ASN A 53 -8.11 12.30 -1.33
CA ASN A 53 -7.03 11.65 -0.58
C ASN A 53 -5.74 12.46 -0.65
N ILE A 54 -4.97 12.38 0.42
CA ILE A 54 -3.56 12.77 0.51
C ILE A 54 -2.81 11.69 1.29
N GLU A 55 -1.50 11.67 1.17
CA GLU A 55 -0.62 10.77 1.91
C GLU A 55 0.43 11.58 2.68
N ILE A 56 0.81 11.12 3.87
CA ILE A 56 2.00 11.58 4.58
C ILE A 56 3.08 10.51 4.55
N ASN A 57 4.30 10.90 4.17
CA ASN A 57 5.50 10.08 4.19
C ASN A 57 6.33 10.42 5.42
N VAL A 58 6.38 9.50 6.38
CA VAL A 58 7.16 9.68 7.61
C VAL A 58 8.62 9.31 7.38
N ALA A 59 9.52 10.25 7.64
CA ALA A 59 10.94 10.08 7.42
C ALA A 59 11.52 8.84 8.12
N PRO A 60 12.37 8.04 7.42
CA PRO A 60 12.92 6.82 7.99
C PRO A 60 13.89 7.11 9.14
N ALA A 61 13.80 6.29 10.19
CA ALA A 61 14.67 6.40 11.38
C ALA A 61 14.98 5.03 11.96
N PRO A 62 16.08 4.89 12.74
CA PRO A 62 16.43 3.65 13.40
C PRO A 62 15.32 3.12 14.32
N LEU A 63 15.09 1.80 14.29
CA LEU A 63 14.18 1.12 15.20
C LEU A 63 14.92 0.77 16.50
N ALA A 64 15.16 1.77 17.34
CA ALA A 64 15.92 1.62 18.59
C ALA A 64 15.38 2.54 19.69
N GLY A 65 15.63 2.16 20.93
CA GLY A 65 15.32 2.96 22.12
C GLY A 65 13.83 3.28 22.25
N ASP A 66 13.50 4.57 22.38
CA ASP A 66 12.13 5.09 22.52
C ASP A 66 11.54 5.61 21.20
N ARG A 67 12.08 5.19 20.06
CA ARG A 67 11.69 5.70 18.73
C ARG A 67 10.18 5.66 18.49
N MET A 68 9.50 4.58 18.88
CA MET A 68 8.04 4.47 18.68
C MET A 68 7.27 5.57 19.41
N ARG A 69 7.70 5.97 20.60
CA ARG A 69 7.09 7.09 21.36
C ARG A 69 7.39 8.44 20.71
N THR A 70 8.64 8.63 20.28
CA THR A 70 9.05 9.85 19.59
C THR A 70 8.26 10.00 18.29
N LEU A 71 8.16 8.92 17.51
CA LEU A 71 7.41 8.87 16.26
C LEU A 71 5.91 9.20 16.46
N GLU A 72 5.28 8.67 17.52
CA GLU A 72 3.89 9.04 17.86
C GLU A 72 3.74 10.56 18.06
N THR A 73 4.68 11.15 18.80
CA THR A 73 4.64 12.60 19.11
C THR A 73 4.84 13.43 17.84
N GLU A 74 5.82 13.06 17.00
CA GLU A 74 6.12 13.72 15.73
C GLU A 74 4.94 13.61 14.76
N LEU A 75 4.41 12.41 14.56
CA LEU A 75 3.27 12.14 13.69
C LEU A 75 2.02 12.92 14.12
N ARG A 76 1.72 12.92 15.42
CA ARG A 76 0.59 13.69 15.96
C ARG A 76 0.73 15.17 15.67
N ALA A 77 1.91 15.74 15.91
CA ALA A 77 2.17 17.15 15.66
C ALA A 77 2.05 17.50 14.17
N SER A 78 2.54 16.63 13.28
CA SER A 78 2.44 16.82 11.83
C SER A 78 0.98 16.75 11.34
N LEU A 79 0.22 15.75 11.80
CA LEU A 79 -1.19 15.60 11.43
C LEU A 79 -2.08 16.73 12.00
N ASP A 80 -1.83 17.16 13.25
CA ASP A 80 -2.54 18.30 13.85
C ASP A 80 -2.27 19.60 13.08
N HIS A 81 -1.01 19.81 12.64
CA HIS A 81 -0.65 20.92 11.77
C HIS A 81 -1.38 20.85 10.42
N ALA A 82 -1.34 19.71 9.76
CA ALA A 82 -1.97 19.49 8.47
C ALA A 82 -3.49 19.68 8.53
N ASP A 83 -4.15 19.16 9.57
CA ASP A 83 -5.59 19.32 9.77
C ASP A 83 -5.99 20.78 10.01
N ALA A 84 -5.19 21.52 10.80
CA ALA A 84 -5.41 22.94 11.01
C ALA A 84 -5.27 23.74 9.70
N ARG A 85 -4.35 23.36 8.81
CA ARG A 85 -4.19 23.97 7.47
C ARG A 85 -5.33 23.59 6.54
N ALA A 86 -5.75 22.33 6.52
CA ALA A 86 -6.87 21.83 5.73
C ALA A 86 -8.18 22.56 6.10
N LYS A 87 -8.44 22.80 7.37
CA LYS A 87 -9.60 23.56 7.84
C LYS A 87 -9.67 24.97 7.27
N GLY A 88 -8.53 25.59 7.00
CA GLY A 88 -8.44 26.86 6.31
C GLY A 88 -8.93 26.83 4.86
N THR A 89 -9.03 25.65 4.25
CA THR A 89 -9.56 25.45 2.88
C THR A 89 -10.99 24.91 2.88
N GLY A 90 -11.64 24.77 4.04
CA GLY A 90 -12.96 24.15 4.18
C GLY A 90 -12.93 22.62 4.17
N SER A 91 -11.79 22.02 4.44
CA SER A 91 -11.62 20.56 4.52
C SER A 91 -11.06 20.15 5.88
N ALA A 92 -11.26 18.91 6.29
CA ALA A 92 -10.62 18.29 7.46
C ALA A 92 -10.01 16.94 7.09
N LEU A 93 -9.04 16.48 7.89
CA LEU A 93 -8.44 15.17 7.71
C LEU A 93 -9.24 14.09 8.45
N ALA A 94 -9.49 12.97 7.76
CA ALA A 94 -10.08 11.78 8.37
C ALA A 94 -9.20 10.57 8.13
N MET A 95 -8.82 9.88 9.21
CA MET A 95 -7.97 8.69 9.18
C MET A 95 -8.84 7.45 9.42
N ILE A 96 -9.19 6.77 8.34
CA ILE A 96 -10.05 5.58 8.34
C ILE A 96 -9.76 4.75 7.10
N GLY A 97 -9.78 3.44 7.18
CA GLY A 97 -9.46 2.54 6.06
C GLY A 97 -10.39 2.67 4.85
N MET A 98 -11.61 3.16 5.06
CA MET A 98 -12.56 3.46 4.00
C MET A 98 -13.58 4.48 4.51
N LEU A 99 -13.73 5.60 3.80
CA LEU A 99 -14.62 6.67 4.21
C LEU A 99 -16.10 6.26 4.02
N PRO A 100 -16.90 6.14 5.10
CA PRO A 100 -18.27 5.63 5.04
C PRO A 100 -19.24 6.46 4.19
N THR A 101 -18.93 7.75 4.01
CA THR A 101 -19.75 8.70 3.24
C THR A 101 -19.45 8.71 1.74
N LEU A 102 -18.47 7.89 1.29
CA LEU A 102 -18.26 7.67 -0.14
C LEU A 102 -19.52 7.07 -0.77
N ARG A 103 -19.92 7.67 -1.90
CA ARG A 103 -21.05 7.26 -2.73
C ARG A 103 -20.58 6.91 -4.14
N GLU A 104 -21.41 6.25 -4.92
CA GLU A 104 -21.09 5.83 -6.28
C GLU A 104 -20.64 6.99 -7.19
N GLU A 105 -21.21 8.18 -7.02
CA GLU A 105 -20.85 9.38 -7.79
C GLU A 105 -19.40 9.87 -7.55
N HIS A 106 -18.79 9.43 -6.43
CA HIS A 106 -17.41 9.75 -6.10
C HIS A 106 -16.40 8.84 -6.82
N PHE A 107 -16.86 7.79 -7.51
CA PHE A 107 -15.99 6.88 -8.29
C PHE A 107 -15.93 7.24 -9.79
N ALA A 108 -16.27 8.48 -10.17
CA ALA A 108 -16.15 8.93 -11.56
C ALA A 108 -14.71 9.41 -11.87
N ALA A 109 -14.20 9.11 -13.05
CA ALA A 109 -12.82 9.43 -13.49
C ALA A 109 -12.43 10.91 -13.32
N ARG A 110 -13.38 11.85 -13.33
CA ARG A 110 -13.13 13.28 -13.06
C ARG A 110 -12.57 13.57 -11.67
N TRP A 111 -12.63 12.61 -10.75
CA TRP A 111 -12.13 12.73 -9.39
C TRP A 111 -10.76 12.09 -9.17
N LEU A 112 -10.12 11.58 -10.24
CA LEU A 112 -8.71 11.26 -10.22
C LEU A 112 -7.89 12.53 -9.93
N SER A 113 -6.87 12.39 -9.12
CA SER A 113 -5.92 13.48 -8.85
C SER A 113 -5.24 13.94 -10.13
N GLU A 114 -4.94 15.23 -10.22
CA GLU A 114 -4.28 15.86 -11.36
C GLU A 114 -2.78 15.47 -11.41
N ASN A 115 -2.54 14.18 -11.65
CA ASN A 115 -1.21 13.61 -11.75
C ASN A 115 -1.11 12.78 -13.04
N PRO A 116 -0.20 13.12 -13.97
CA PRO A 116 -0.05 12.38 -15.23
C PRO A 116 0.19 10.88 -15.06
N ARG A 117 0.81 10.46 -13.95
CA ARG A 117 1.05 9.05 -13.63
C ARG A 117 -0.26 8.30 -13.39
N TYR A 118 -1.20 8.89 -12.65
CA TYR A 118 -2.48 8.25 -12.34
C TYR A 118 -3.37 8.12 -13.57
N ASP A 119 -3.40 9.15 -14.40
CA ASP A 119 -4.09 9.11 -15.68
C ASP A 119 -3.50 8.06 -16.64
N LEU A 120 -2.17 7.98 -16.71
CA LEU A 120 -1.50 6.93 -17.47
C LEU A 120 -1.83 5.53 -16.91
N LEU A 121 -1.74 5.33 -15.60
CA LEU A 121 -2.04 4.05 -14.95
C LEU A 121 -3.48 3.62 -15.23
N ASN A 122 -4.44 4.52 -15.07
CA ASN A 122 -5.85 4.26 -15.38
C ASN A 122 -6.01 3.77 -16.83
N ARG A 123 -5.45 4.49 -17.81
CA ARG A 123 -5.50 4.10 -19.23
C ARG A 123 -4.84 2.75 -19.50
N GLN A 124 -3.70 2.48 -18.88
CA GLN A 124 -2.96 1.22 -19.11
C GLN A 124 -3.69 0.00 -18.51
N ILE A 125 -4.32 0.15 -17.36
CA ILE A 125 -5.12 -0.92 -16.75
C ILE A 125 -6.30 -1.26 -17.67
N PHE A 126 -7.06 -0.26 -18.15
CA PHE A 126 -8.18 -0.50 -19.05
C PHE A 126 -7.74 -1.01 -20.43
N ALA A 127 -6.61 -0.53 -20.96
CA ALA A 127 -6.05 -1.05 -22.20
C ALA A 127 -5.63 -2.53 -22.09
N ALA A 128 -5.05 -2.93 -20.95
CA ALA A 128 -4.67 -4.31 -20.70
C ALA A 128 -5.90 -5.21 -20.48
N ARG A 129 -6.92 -4.70 -19.80
CA ARG A 129 -8.14 -5.41 -19.49
C ARG A 129 -9.08 -5.56 -20.70
N GLY A 130 -9.27 -4.50 -21.47
CA GLY A 130 -10.14 -4.47 -22.65
C GLY A 130 -11.65 -4.41 -22.33
N GLU A 131 -12.03 -4.31 -21.06
CA GLU A 131 -13.43 -4.23 -20.59
C GLU A 131 -13.52 -3.41 -19.30
N ASP A 132 -14.72 -2.95 -18.94
CA ASP A 132 -14.98 -2.24 -17.69
C ASP A 132 -14.73 -3.15 -16.48
N ILE A 133 -14.44 -2.52 -15.33
CA ILE A 133 -14.22 -3.22 -14.06
C ILE A 133 -15.58 -3.54 -13.44
N GLU A 134 -15.81 -4.82 -13.15
CA GLU A 134 -16.92 -5.29 -12.34
C GLU A 134 -16.48 -5.36 -10.88
N LEU A 135 -17.13 -4.55 -10.02
CA LEU A 135 -17.03 -4.63 -8.57
C LEU A 135 -18.19 -5.49 -8.06
N ASN A 136 -17.85 -6.58 -7.38
CA ASN A 136 -18.84 -7.49 -6.82
C ASN A 136 -18.35 -7.97 -5.44
N VAL A 137 -18.88 -7.33 -4.39
CA VAL A 137 -18.51 -7.62 -3.01
C VAL A 137 -19.76 -7.96 -2.21
N THR A 138 -19.88 -9.19 -1.76
CA THR A 138 -20.91 -9.62 -0.81
C THR A 138 -20.33 -9.52 0.59
N GLY A 139 -20.99 -8.77 1.47
CA GLY A 139 -20.59 -8.53 2.85
C GLY A 139 -20.80 -9.70 3.77
N VAL A 140 -20.67 -9.44 5.06
CA VAL A 140 -21.06 -10.37 6.13
C VAL A 140 -22.36 -9.87 6.79
N PRO A 141 -23.26 -10.76 7.23
CA PRO A 141 -24.47 -10.35 7.92
C PRO A 141 -24.15 -9.52 9.16
N LEU A 142 -24.80 -8.38 9.33
CA LEU A 142 -24.72 -7.61 10.56
C LEU A 142 -25.29 -8.38 11.75
N PRO A 143 -24.88 -8.11 13.00
CA PRO A 143 -25.44 -8.71 14.18
C PRO A 143 -26.97 -8.56 14.21
N GLY A 144 -27.68 -9.69 14.29
CA GLY A 144 -29.14 -9.74 14.25
C GLY A 144 -29.79 -9.80 12.87
N SER A 145 -29.03 -9.66 11.77
CA SER A 145 -29.47 -9.92 10.40
C SER A 145 -29.13 -11.35 9.97
N ARG A 146 -29.94 -11.91 9.08
CA ARG A 146 -29.63 -13.18 8.39
C ARG A 146 -29.13 -12.96 6.96
N GLU A 147 -29.27 -11.75 6.44
CA GLU A 147 -28.92 -11.39 5.07
C GLU A 147 -27.70 -10.47 5.08
N ALA A 148 -26.76 -10.74 4.19
CA ALA A 148 -25.61 -9.88 3.92
C ALA A 148 -26.00 -8.82 2.89
N GLU A 149 -25.49 -7.60 3.04
CA GLU A 149 -25.55 -6.59 1.99
C GLU A 149 -24.52 -6.91 0.91
N SER A 150 -24.75 -6.42 -0.30
CA SER A 150 -23.83 -6.59 -1.42
C SER A 150 -23.71 -5.34 -2.27
N LEU A 151 -22.51 -5.10 -2.76
CA LEU A 151 -22.22 -4.08 -3.76
C LEU A 151 -21.95 -4.78 -5.09
N HIS A 152 -22.72 -4.40 -6.13
CA HIS A 152 -22.46 -4.81 -7.50
C HIS A 152 -22.50 -3.58 -8.39
N ARG A 153 -21.35 -3.27 -9.06
CA ARG A 153 -21.18 -2.10 -9.92
C ARG A 153 -20.22 -2.40 -11.07
N ILE A 154 -20.48 -1.72 -12.19
CA ILE A 154 -19.54 -1.65 -13.32
C ILE A 154 -18.97 -0.22 -13.33
N VAL A 155 -17.66 -0.09 -13.42
CA VAL A 155 -16.94 1.18 -13.43
C VAL A 155 -15.92 1.23 -14.56
N ASP A 156 -15.75 2.43 -15.13
CA ASP A 156 -14.83 2.75 -16.23
C ASP A 156 -13.52 3.43 -15.76
N THR A 157 -13.21 3.28 -14.50
CA THR A 157 -12.06 3.92 -13.85
C THR A 157 -11.52 3.07 -12.70
N ILE A 158 -10.22 3.22 -12.41
CA ILE A 158 -9.59 2.60 -11.23
C ILE A 158 -9.89 3.36 -9.92
N LEU A 159 -10.62 4.47 -9.97
CA LEU A 159 -10.86 5.34 -8.83
C LEU A 159 -11.46 4.65 -7.57
N PRO A 160 -12.23 3.56 -7.66
CA PRO A 160 -12.62 2.81 -6.46
C PRO A 160 -11.47 2.35 -5.58
N GLU A 161 -10.27 2.19 -6.13
CA GLU A 161 -9.05 1.90 -5.37
C GLU A 161 -8.75 3.01 -4.37
N ALA A 162 -8.98 4.29 -4.73
CA ALA A 162 -8.79 5.43 -3.84
C ALA A 162 -9.65 5.40 -2.56
N ALA A 163 -10.67 4.56 -2.49
CA ALA A 163 -11.41 4.30 -1.25
C ALA A 163 -10.62 3.46 -0.24
N CYS A 164 -9.56 2.78 -0.69
CA CYS A 164 -8.77 1.83 0.10
C CYS A 164 -7.59 2.53 0.78
N THR A 165 -7.85 3.39 1.77
CA THR A 165 -6.79 4.09 2.50
C THR A 165 -6.07 3.18 3.50
N SER A 166 -4.74 3.26 3.54
CA SER A 166 -3.87 2.33 4.28
C SER A 166 -2.84 3.03 5.17
N VAL A 167 -2.24 2.23 6.04
CA VAL A 167 -0.94 2.50 6.64
C VAL A 167 0.05 1.52 6.05
N GLN A 168 1.15 2.02 5.52
CA GLN A 168 2.23 1.21 4.96
C GLN A 168 3.43 1.28 5.88
N LEU A 169 3.90 0.14 6.36
CA LEU A 169 5.04 0.04 7.27
C LEU A 169 6.26 -0.45 6.51
N HIS A 170 7.35 0.31 6.58
CA HIS A 170 8.60 -0.03 5.93
C HIS A 170 9.63 -0.50 6.95
N LEU A 171 10.36 -1.56 6.59
CA LEU A 171 11.51 -2.04 7.33
C LEU A 171 12.68 -2.26 6.37
N GLN A 172 13.80 -1.61 6.60
CA GLN A 172 15.05 -1.87 5.88
C GLN A 172 15.61 -3.23 6.31
N VAL A 173 15.95 -4.07 5.32
CA VAL A 173 16.38 -5.45 5.55
C VAL A 173 17.51 -5.79 4.58
N SER A 174 18.57 -6.45 5.09
CA SER A 174 19.64 -6.97 4.25
C SER A 174 19.15 -8.11 3.32
N PRO A 175 19.83 -8.37 2.18
CA PRO A 175 19.45 -9.46 1.28
C PRO A 175 19.35 -10.82 1.95
N ASP A 176 20.28 -11.13 2.85
CA ASP A 176 20.38 -12.43 3.51
C ASP A 176 19.24 -12.64 4.53
N GLU A 177 18.78 -11.59 5.17
CA GLU A 177 17.70 -11.63 6.14
C GLU A 177 16.32 -11.46 5.51
N PHE A 178 16.26 -10.99 4.25
CA PHE A 178 14.99 -10.65 3.58
C PHE A 178 14.01 -11.82 3.54
N PRO A 179 14.41 -13.06 3.22
CA PRO A 179 13.46 -14.19 3.19
C PRO A 179 12.81 -14.45 4.55
N ALA A 180 13.58 -14.39 5.64
CA ALA A 180 13.06 -14.61 6.99
C ALA A 180 12.01 -13.53 7.35
N HIS A 181 12.31 -12.27 7.09
CA HIS A 181 11.41 -11.14 7.36
C HIS A 181 10.16 -11.19 6.49
N TRP A 182 10.29 -11.45 5.20
CA TRP A 182 9.13 -11.53 4.30
C TRP A 182 8.22 -12.71 4.66
N ASN A 183 8.79 -13.89 4.90
CA ASN A 183 8.02 -15.07 5.27
C ASN A 183 7.28 -14.86 6.61
N ALA A 184 7.93 -14.23 7.60
CA ALA A 184 7.28 -13.88 8.86
C ALA A 184 6.15 -12.85 8.65
N ALA A 185 6.35 -11.82 7.81
CA ALA A 185 5.32 -10.84 7.49
C ALA A 185 4.09 -11.47 6.81
N GLN A 186 4.31 -12.45 5.91
CA GLN A 186 3.22 -13.22 5.30
C GLN A 186 2.41 -13.99 6.36
N ALA A 187 3.08 -14.65 7.29
CA ALA A 187 2.41 -15.37 8.39
C ALA A 187 1.61 -14.44 9.32
N LEU A 188 2.03 -13.19 9.46
CA LEU A 188 1.35 -12.18 10.30
C LEU A 188 0.16 -11.51 9.63
N ALA A 189 0.07 -11.51 8.29
CA ALA A 189 -0.89 -10.69 7.56
C ALA A 189 -2.35 -10.91 8.00
N GLY A 190 -2.78 -12.16 8.17
CA GLY A 190 -4.13 -12.48 8.65
C GLY A 190 -4.39 -11.98 10.08
N VAL A 191 -3.38 -12.01 10.94
CA VAL A 191 -3.49 -11.49 12.32
C VAL A 191 -3.60 -9.97 12.32
N GLN A 192 -2.83 -9.27 11.47
CA GLN A 192 -2.93 -7.82 11.29
C GLN A 192 -4.34 -7.42 10.85
N VAL A 193 -4.92 -8.09 9.86
CA VAL A 193 -6.31 -7.84 9.42
C VAL A 193 -7.29 -8.06 10.57
N ALA A 194 -7.13 -9.13 11.35
CA ALA A 194 -8.03 -9.43 12.46
C ALA A 194 -7.97 -8.39 13.59
N LEU A 195 -6.81 -7.76 13.81
CA LEU A 195 -6.62 -6.74 14.85
C LEU A 195 -7.06 -5.34 14.39
N ALA A 196 -6.75 -4.98 13.15
CA ALA A 196 -6.79 -3.60 12.68
C ALA A 196 -7.93 -3.29 11.69
N ALA A 197 -8.79 -4.26 11.33
CA ALA A 197 -9.85 -4.07 10.34
C ALA A 197 -10.69 -2.81 10.62
N ASN A 198 -10.74 -1.88 9.67
CA ASN A 198 -11.34 -0.55 9.82
C ASN A 198 -11.98 -0.02 8.52
N SER A 199 -12.58 -0.92 7.72
CA SER A 199 -13.22 -0.55 6.46
C SER A 199 -14.55 -1.27 6.21
N PRO A 200 -15.53 -1.18 7.15
CA PRO A 200 -16.75 -1.99 7.06
C PRO A 200 -17.81 -1.44 6.09
N PHE A 201 -17.73 -0.17 5.67
CA PHE A 201 -18.79 0.49 4.90
C PHE A 201 -18.28 1.05 3.58
N LEU A 202 -19.03 0.80 2.49
CA LEU A 202 -18.80 1.38 1.18
C LEU A 202 -20.12 1.65 0.45
N ALA A 203 -20.28 2.84 -0.11
CA ALA A 203 -21.45 3.26 -0.87
C ALA A 203 -22.78 2.98 -0.14
N GLY A 204 -22.82 3.27 1.17
CA GLY A 204 -23.98 3.09 2.03
C GLY A 204 -24.31 1.63 2.37
N ARG A 205 -23.37 0.69 2.19
CA ARG A 205 -23.55 -0.74 2.45
C ARG A 205 -22.56 -1.23 3.50
N ALA A 206 -23.02 -2.12 4.38
CA ALA A 206 -22.17 -2.87 5.32
C ALA A 206 -21.64 -4.12 4.60
N LEU A 207 -20.33 -4.21 4.42
CA LEU A 207 -19.71 -5.28 3.68
C LEU A 207 -18.81 -6.15 4.57
N TRP A 208 -17.51 -6.27 4.31
CA TRP A 208 -16.57 -6.99 5.17
C TRP A 208 -16.06 -6.06 6.29
N HIS A 209 -15.58 -6.60 7.40
CA HIS A 209 -14.87 -5.78 8.40
C HIS A 209 -13.66 -5.06 7.79
N GLU A 210 -13.05 -5.69 6.76
CA GLU A 210 -11.97 -5.12 5.96
C GLU A 210 -12.33 -5.22 4.46
N THR A 211 -13.21 -4.33 4.00
CA THR A 211 -13.68 -4.27 2.60
C THR A 211 -12.57 -3.85 1.62
N ARG A 212 -11.49 -3.22 2.12
CA ARG A 212 -10.32 -2.89 1.29
C ARG A 212 -9.77 -4.11 0.54
N LEU A 213 -9.76 -5.28 1.17
CA LEU A 213 -9.21 -6.50 0.57
C LEU A 213 -9.90 -6.86 -0.75
N PRO A 214 -11.20 -7.17 -0.80
CA PRO A 214 -11.88 -7.51 -2.05
C PRO A 214 -12.03 -6.31 -3.00
N LEU A 215 -12.11 -5.08 -2.50
CA LEU A 215 -12.22 -3.90 -3.36
C LEU A 215 -10.91 -3.63 -4.10
N PHE A 216 -9.78 -3.62 -3.41
CA PHE A 216 -8.47 -3.35 -3.99
C PHE A 216 -8.10 -4.38 -5.08
N GLU A 217 -8.37 -5.66 -4.82
CA GLU A 217 -8.16 -6.71 -5.82
C GLU A 217 -8.95 -6.46 -7.10
N GLN A 218 -10.22 -6.03 -6.98
CA GLN A 218 -11.10 -5.85 -8.13
C GLN A 218 -10.84 -4.52 -8.85
N ALA A 219 -10.59 -3.43 -8.12
CA ALA A 219 -10.45 -2.08 -8.67
C ALA A 219 -9.20 -1.89 -9.55
N THR A 220 -8.16 -2.69 -9.35
CA THR A 220 -6.89 -2.60 -10.11
C THR A 220 -6.62 -3.82 -10.99
N ASP A 221 -7.64 -4.68 -11.17
CA ASP A 221 -7.48 -5.95 -11.89
C ASP A 221 -7.39 -5.74 -13.41
N THR A 222 -6.27 -6.11 -13.99
CA THR A 222 -5.99 -6.03 -15.43
C THR A 222 -6.49 -7.24 -16.21
N ARG A 223 -7.13 -8.22 -15.57
CA ARG A 223 -7.60 -9.44 -16.21
C ARG A 223 -9.03 -9.29 -16.67
N PRO A 224 -9.35 -9.49 -17.97
CA PRO A 224 -10.71 -9.71 -18.39
C PRO A 224 -11.25 -11.03 -17.81
N GLN A 225 -12.55 -11.22 -17.85
CA GLN A 225 -13.22 -12.41 -17.32
C GLN A 225 -12.65 -13.72 -17.87
N GLU A 226 -12.24 -13.72 -19.14
CA GLU A 226 -11.61 -14.89 -19.77
C GLU A 226 -10.30 -15.30 -19.05
N LEU A 227 -9.42 -14.36 -18.77
CA LEU A 227 -8.15 -14.64 -18.09
C LEU A 227 -8.36 -15.05 -16.62
N LYS A 228 -9.38 -14.49 -15.95
CA LYS A 228 -9.77 -14.95 -14.60
C LYS A 228 -10.19 -16.43 -14.64
N ASN A 229 -11.00 -16.81 -15.61
CA ASN A 229 -11.46 -18.19 -15.79
C ASN A 229 -10.32 -19.16 -16.13
N GLN A 230 -9.26 -18.67 -16.74
CA GLN A 230 -8.03 -19.44 -17.03
C GLN A 230 -7.07 -19.52 -15.83
N GLY A 231 -7.40 -18.88 -14.70
CA GLY A 231 -6.57 -18.90 -13.49
C GLY A 231 -5.33 -18.02 -13.58
N VAL A 232 -5.31 -17.02 -14.48
CA VAL A 232 -4.24 -16.01 -14.51
C VAL A 232 -4.26 -15.22 -13.20
N ARG A 233 -3.09 -14.94 -12.63
CA ARG A 233 -2.95 -14.31 -11.31
C ARG A 233 -3.32 -12.82 -11.31
N PRO A 234 -4.00 -12.31 -10.27
CA PRO A 234 -4.26 -10.89 -10.12
C PRO A 234 -3.00 -10.11 -9.76
N ARG A 235 -2.98 -8.81 -10.04
CA ARG A 235 -1.86 -7.93 -9.64
C ARG A 235 -1.83 -7.63 -8.15
N VAL A 236 -2.99 -7.60 -7.50
CA VAL A 236 -3.09 -7.63 -6.04
C VAL A 236 -2.91 -9.07 -5.61
N TRP A 237 -1.80 -9.35 -4.98
CA TRP A 237 -1.40 -10.72 -4.75
C TRP A 237 -0.68 -10.92 -3.43
N PHE A 238 -0.93 -12.06 -2.79
CA PHE A 238 -0.28 -12.43 -1.54
C PHE A 238 1.10 -13.05 -1.78
N GLY A 239 1.26 -13.87 -2.80
CA GLY A 239 2.48 -14.58 -3.14
C GLY A 239 2.20 -16.02 -3.55
N GLU A 240 3.23 -16.75 -3.96
CA GLU A 240 3.11 -18.13 -4.44
C GLU A 240 3.60 -19.17 -3.43
N ARG A 241 4.63 -18.82 -2.66
CA ARG A 241 5.33 -19.74 -1.76
C ARG A 241 6.16 -18.99 -0.73
N TRP A 242 6.63 -19.69 0.28
CA TRP A 242 7.73 -19.22 1.09
C TRP A 242 8.96 -18.98 0.23
N ILE A 243 9.61 -17.83 0.39
CA ILE A 243 10.79 -17.47 -0.42
C ILE A 243 12.08 -17.86 0.29
N THR A 244 13.15 -18.01 -0.52
CA THR A 244 14.53 -18.26 -0.07
C THR A 244 15.48 -17.12 -0.41
N SER A 245 15.03 -16.18 -1.28
CA SER A 245 15.75 -14.98 -1.68
C SER A 245 14.74 -13.89 -2.05
N ILE A 246 15.09 -12.62 -1.84
CA ILE A 246 14.32 -11.49 -2.39
C ILE A 246 14.20 -11.59 -3.92
N PHE A 247 15.17 -12.20 -4.59
CA PHE A 247 15.14 -12.43 -6.03
C PHE A 247 13.93 -13.25 -6.47
N ASP A 248 13.45 -14.20 -5.66
CA ASP A 248 12.26 -15.01 -5.95
C ASP A 248 11.04 -14.10 -6.25
N LEU A 249 10.90 -12.98 -5.53
CA LEU A 249 9.77 -12.05 -5.70
C LEU A 249 9.87 -11.25 -7.01
N PHE A 250 11.06 -10.80 -7.38
CA PHE A 250 11.27 -10.09 -8.66
C PHE A 250 11.17 -11.04 -9.85
N GLU A 251 11.62 -12.29 -9.70
CA GLU A 251 11.44 -13.33 -10.71
C GLU A 251 9.96 -13.64 -10.92
N GLU A 252 9.17 -13.76 -9.85
CA GLU A 252 7.72 -13.94 -9.93
C GLU A 252 7.06 -12.76 -10.65
N ASN A 253 7.46 -11.53 -10.35
CA ASN A 253 6.92 -10.35 -11.02
C ASN A 253 7.17 -10.42 -12.54
N SER A 254 8.39 -10.73 -12.96
CA SER A 254 8.74 -10.86 -14.38
C SER A 254 8.01 -12.01 -15.07
N ARG A 255 7.76 -13.10 -14.35
CA ARG A 255 7.13 -14.31 -14.89
C ARG A 255 5.63 -14.16 -15.11
N TYR A 256 4.94 -13.47 -14.19
CA TYR A 256 3.48 -13.49 -14.16
C TYR A 256 2.82 -12.18 -14.55
N PHE A 257 3.54 -11.04 -14.50
CA PHE A 257 2.94 -9.74 -14.72
C PHE A 257 3.62 -8.98 -15.86
N PRO A 258 2.93 -8.75 -16.99
CA PRO A 258 3.44 -7.86 -18.03
C PRO A 258 3.64 -6.44 -17.49
N ALA A 259 4.63 -5.72 -18.04
CA ALA A 259 4.82 -4.31 -17.72
C ALA A 259 3.59 -3.49 -18.11
N LEU A 260 3.08 -2.66 -17.19
CA LEU A 260 1.96 -1.75 -17.46
C LEU A 260 2.43 -0.36 -17.91
N LEU A 261 3.44 0.18 -17.24
CA LEU A 261 3.93 1.52 -17.53
C LEU A 261 5.06 1.44 -18.55
N PRO A 262 4.93 2.09 -19.72
CA PRO A 262 5.91 2.02 -20.80
C PRO A 262 7.08 3.02 -20.57
N VAL A 263 7.70 2.94 -19.40
CA VAL A 263 8.86 3.79 -19.04
C VAL A 263 10.11 2.96 -19.19
N VAL A 264 11.04 3.49 -19.98
CA VAL A 264 12.36 2.89 -20.24
C VAL A 264 13.43 3.93 -19.95
N SER A 265 14.48 3.52 -19.25
CA SER A 265 15.65 4.34 -18.94
C SER A 265 16.74 4.12 -20.00
N ASP A 266 17.55 5.16 -20.25
CA ASP A 266 18.75 5.05 -21.08
C ASP A 266 19.96 4.48 -20.29
N GLN A 267 19.80 4.21 -18.98
CA GLN A 267 20.87 3.67 -18.15
C GLN A 267 21.09 2.18 -18.43
N ASP A 268 22.34 1.80 -18.70
CA ASP A 268 22.75 0.39 -18.73
C ASP A 268 23.19 -0.04 -17.31
N PRO A 269 22.39 -0.86 -16.61
CA PRO A 269 22.69 -1.28 -15.25
C PRO A 269 24.01 -2.06 -15.12
N MET A 270 24.41 -2.80 -16.16
CA MET A 270 25.65 -3.56 -16.14
C MET A 270 26.87 -2.64 -16.32
N ALA A 271 26.74 -1.60 -17.14
CA ALA A 271 27.79 -0.59 -17.29
C ALA A 271 27.97 0.21 -15.99
N GLU A 272 26.88 0.56 -15.30
CA GLU A 272 26.94 1.22 -13.98
C GLU A 272 27.68 0.36 -12.95
N LEU A 273 27.32 -0.93 -12.84
CA LEU A 273 27.99 -1.86 -11.93
C LEU A 273 29.48 -2.03 -12.27
N ALA A 274 29.81 -2.17 -13.56
CA ALA A 274 31.22 -2.28 -14.00
C ALA A 274 32.02 -1.01 -13.68
N ALA A 275 31.37 0.14 -13.61
CA ALA A 275 31.97 1.41 -13.20
C ALA A 275 31.98 1.66 -11.68
N GLY A 276 31.53 0.67 -10.88
CA GLY A 276 31.42 0.79 -9.42
C GLY A 276 30.31 1.70 -8.93
N ARG A 277 29.29 1.97 -9.77
CA ARG A 277 28.12 2.77 -9.40
C ARG A 277 26.89 1.90 -9.21
N THR A 278 25.98 2.34 -8.37
CA THR A 278 24.69 1.68 -8.16
C THR A 278 23.72 2.07 -9.28
N PRO A 279 23.12 1.10 -9.99
CA PRO A 279 22.13 1.38 -11.00
C PRO A 279 20.78 1.77 -10.39
N GLU A 280 20.04 2.67 -11.06
CA GLU A 280 18.71 3.11 -10.65
C GLU A 280 17.63 2.02 -10.80
N LEU A 281 17.81 1.10 -11.73
CA LEU A 281 16.85 0.04 -12.06
C LEU A 281 15.41 0.56 -12.26
N THR A 282 15.27 1.62 -13.03
CA THR A 282 14.00 2.33 -13.24
C THR A 282 12.88 1.39 -13.70
N GLU A 283 13.16 0.50 -14.64
CA GLU A 283 12.20 -0.47 -15.18
C GLU A 283 11.73 -1.45 -14.08
N LEU A 284 12.66 -1.93 -13.25
CA LEU A 284 12.33 -2.80 -12.11
C LEU A 284 11.46 -2.07 -11.09
N LYS A 285 11.82 -0.83 -10.74
CA LYS A 285 11.02 0.00 -9.80
C LYS A 285 9.62 0.26 -10.36
N MET A 286 9.51 0.63 -11.64
CA MET A 286 8.21 0.88 -12.29
C MET A 286 7.37 -0.38 -12.40
N HIS A 287 7.95 -1.51 -12.78
CA HIS A 287 7.26 -2.79 -12.85
C HIS A 287 6.75 -3.23 -11.47
N ASN A 288 7.65 -3.25 -10.48
CA ASN A 288 7.32 -3.62 -9.10
C ASN A 288 6.23 -2.71 -8.50
N GLY A 289 6.23 -1.42 -8.81
CA GLY A 289 5.22 -0.45 -8.37
C GLY A 289 3.82 -0.69 -8.95
N THR A 290 3.68 -1.56 -9.97
CA THR A 290 2.39 -1.97 -10.56
C THR A 290 1.99 -3.40 -10.20
N VAL A 291 2.73 -4.08 -9.33
CA VAL A 291 2.37 -5.37 -8.74
C VAL A 291 2.08 -5.13 -7.25
N TYR A 292 0.82 -5.24 -6.89
CA TYR A 292 0.32 -4.81 -5.59
C TYR A 292 0.36 -5.97 -4.59
N ARG A 293 1.57 -6.35 -4.15
CA ARG A 293 1.73 -7.34 -3.08
C ARG A 293 1.40 -6.73 -1.73
N TRP A 294 0.75 -7.48 -0.86
CA TRP A 294 0.48 -7.06 0.52
C TRP A 294 1.76 -6.89 1.36
N ASN A 295 2.78 -7.69 1.07
CA ASN A 295 4.15 -7.48 1.55
C ASN A 295 5.06 -7.34 0.32
N ARG A 296 5.45 -6.12 -0.01
CA ARG A 296 6.15 -5.77 -1.24
C ARG A 296 7.65 -5.60 -0.99
N PRO A 297 8.53 -6.24 -1.81
CA PRO A 297 9.95 -5.94 -1.78
C PRO A 297 10.19 -4.60 -2.47
N ILE A 298 10.99 -3.73 -1.89
CA ILE A 298 11.36 -2.45 -2.49
C ILE A 298 12.88 -2.40 -2.63
N TYR A 299 13.34 -2.10 -3.84
CA TYR A 299 14.66 -1.59 -4.13
C TYR A 299 14.57 -0.08 -4.32
N ASP A 300 15.40 0.69 -3.64
CA ASP A 300 15.41 2.14 -3.75
C ASP A 300 16.84 2.70 -3.69
N THR A 301 17.04 3.86 -4.32
CA THR A 301 18.29 4.60 -4.43
C THR A 301 18.15 6.04 -3.94
N SER A 302 17.02 6.39 -3.34
CA SER A 302 16.77 7.73 -2.80
C SER A 302 17.75 8.05 -1.66
N GLY A 303 18.13 9.32 -1.55
CA GLY A 303 19.11 9.77 -0.56
C GLY A 303 20.57 9.46 -0.89
N GLY A 304 20.85 8.91 -2.10
CA GLY A 304 22.21 8.57 -2.54
C GLY A 304 22.74 7.25 -2.01
N GLU A 305 21.95 6.54 -1.20
CA GLU A 305 22.26 5.20 -0.68
C GLU A 305 21.24 4.20 -1.21
N HIS A 306 21.70 3.11 -1.80
CA HIS A 306 20.84 2.03 -2.22
C HIS A 306 20.46 1.16 -1.04
N HIS A 307 19.20 0.75 -0.98
CA HIS A 307 18.72 -0.10 0.09
C HIS A 307 17.57 -1.01 -0.37
N LEU A 308 17.38 -2.07 0.40
CA LEU A 308 16.21 -2.94 0.30
C LEU A 308 15.31 -2.71 1.50
N ARG A 309 14.01 -2.69 1.28
CA ARG A 309 13.05 -2.65 2.37
C ARG A 309 11.85 -3.55 2.09
N LEU A 310 11.31 -4.08 3.15
CA LEU A 310 10.02 -4.75 3.16
C LEU A 310 8.94 -3.70 3.45
N GLU A 311 7.98 -3.58 2.55
CA GLU A 311 6.82 -2.72 2.69
C GLU A 311 5.59 -3.57 3.01
N ASN A 312 5.04 -3.40 4.20
CA ASN A 312 3.80 -4.05 4.62
C ASN A 312 2.61 -3.10 4.37
N ARG A 313 1.67 -3.50 3.52
CA ARG A 313 0.50 -2.73 3.05
C ARG A 313 -0.83 -3.24 3.62
N VAL A 314 -0.76 -4.16 4.57
CA VAL A 314 -1.92 -4.92 5.07
C VAL A 314 -2.86 -4.03 5.89
N LEU A 315 -2.32 -3.09 6.65
CA LEU A 315 -3.06 -2.30 7.63
C LEU A 315 -3.96 -1.24 6.97
N PRO A 316 -5.23 -1.10 7.40
CA PRO A 316 -6.04 0.07 7.06
C PRO A 316 -5.53 1.34 7.77
N ALA A 317 -5.89 2.51 7.26
CA ALA A 317 -5.65 3.76 7.98
C ALA A 317 -6.50 3.87 9.24
N GLY A 318 -5.95 4.41 10.31
CA GLY A 318 -6.63 4.85 11.51
C GLY A 318 -7.05 3.80 12.52
N PRO A 319 -8.02 4.12 13.40
CA PRO A 319 -8.78 5.38 13.42
C PRO A 319 -8.06 6.56 14.08
N SER A 320 -6.98 6.34 14.81
CA SER A 320 -6.21 7.42 15.46
C SER A 320 -4.71 7.17 15.40
N VAL A 321 -3.91 8.19 15.71
CA VAL A 321 -2.45 8.07 15.76
C VAL A 321 -2.01 6.96 16.73
N ILE A 322 -2.67 6.84 17.88
CA ILE A 322 -2.29 5.83 18.86
C ILE A 322 -2.60 4.41 18.37
N ASP A 323 -3.69 4.22 17.61
CA ASP A 323 -4.03 2.92 17.01
C ASP A 323 -2.99 2.55 15.93
N VAL A 324 -2.65 3.48 15.04
CA VAL A 324 -1.60 3.28 14.02
C VAL A 324 -0.26 2.92 14.67
N MET A 325 0.11 3.59 15.76
CA MET A 325 1.35 3.28 16.47
C MET A 325 1.30 1.96 17.22
N ALA A 326 0.13 1.57 17.74
CA ALA A 326 -0.06 0.27 18.36
C ALA A 326 0.06 -0.88 17.33
N ASP A 327 -0.55 -0.71 16.16
CA ASP A 327 -0.47 -1.66 15.04
C ASP A 327 0.96 -1.78 14.52
N ALA A 328 1.67 -0.65 14.37
CA ALA A 328 3.09 -0.65 13.99
C ALA A 328 3.97 -1.34 15.03
N ALA A 329 3.77 -1.06 16.31
CA ALA A 329 4.51 -1.70 17.40
C ALA A 329 4.24 -3.21 17.46
N PHE A 330 2.98 -3.62 17.27
CA PHE A 330 2.61 -5.02 17.14
C PHE A 330 3.33 -5.68 15.96
N TYR A 331 3.24 -5.06 14.76
CA TYR A 331 3.87 -5.61 13.55
C TYR A 331 5.37 -5.81 13.73
N TYR A 332 6.13 -4.76 14.08
CA TYR A 332 7.58 -4.86 14.21
C TYR A 332 7.99 -5.83 15.33
N GLY A 333 7.28 -5.81 16.46
CA GLY A 333 7.55 -6.71 17.58
C GLY A 333 7.28 -8.18 17.26
N ALA A 334 6.13 -8.48 16.64
CA ALA A 334 5.76 -9.83 16.23
C ALA A 334 6.65 -10.34 15.09
N LEU A 335 6.95 -9.48 14.11
CA LEU A 335 7.87 -9.79 13.01
C LEU A 335 9.23 -10.22 13.55
N ARG A 336 9.81 -9.41 14.43
CA ARG A 336 11.10 -9.69 15.06
C ARG A 336 11.05 -11.01 15.84
N SER A 337 10.02 -11.23 16.62
CA SER A 337 9.84 -12.47 17.41
C SER A 337 9.80 -13.72 16.53
N LEU A 338 9.15 -13.65 15.36
CA LEU A 338 9.07 -14.76 14.40
C LEU A 338 10.39 -14.99 13.66
N VAL A 339 11.13 -13.92 13.35
CA VAL A 339 12.44 -14.02 12.68
C VAL A 339 13.48 -14.63 13.63
N ASP A 340 13.48 -14.24 14.90
CA ASP A 340 14.43 -14.71 15.90
C ASP A 340 14.09 -16.10 16.48
N ALA A 341 12.93 -16.68 16.11
CA ALA A 341 12.50 -17.97 16.64
C ALA A 341 13.43 -19.12 16.18
N ASP A 342 13.81 -20.01 17.10
CA ASP A 342 14.62 -21.20 16.81
C ASP A 342 14.04 -22.08 15.69
N ARG A 343 12.72 -22.07 15.55
CA ARG A 343 11.98 -22.80 14.51
C ARG A 343 11.18 -21.82 13.68
N PRO A 344 11.63 -21.52 12.46
CA PRO A 344 10.93 -20.59 11.56
C PRO A 344 9.47 -20.99 11.33
N VAL A 345 8.55 -20.03 11.36
CA VAL A 345 7.11 -20.28 11.17
C VAL A 345 6.80 -21.00 9.85
N TRP A 346 7.49 -20.61 8.78
CA TRP A 346 7.36 -21.23 7.45
C TRP A 346 7.87 -22.68 7.36
N SER A 347 8.57 -23.18 8.39
CA SER A 347 8.92 -24.60 8.50
C SER A 347 7.82 -25.41 9.22
N GLN A 348 6.80 -24.75 9.77
CA GLN A 348 5.78 -25.36 10.62
C GLN A 348 4.38 -25.30 10.00
N MET A 349 4.20 -24.55 8.92
CA MET A 349 2.93 -24.41 8.21
C MET A 349 3.16 -24.34 6.70
N SER A 350 2.19 -24.81 5.91
CA SER A 350 2.19 -24.60 4.46
C SER A 350 1.95 -23.13 4.13
N PHE A 351 2.28 -22.75 2.90
CA PHE A 351 1.96 -21.39 2.42
C PHE A 351 0.47 -21.26 2.07
N ASP A 352 -0.15 -22.35 1.55
CA ASP A 352 -1.55 -22.45 1.14
C ASP A 352 -2.51 -22.59 2.33
#